data_6c585348835a5b2a47f73a387babc3d5
#
_entry.id   6c585348835a5b2a47f73a387babc3d5
#
_cell.length_a   1.000
_cell.length_b   1.000
_cell.length_c   1.000
_cell.angle_alpha   90.00
_cell.angle_beta   90.00
_cell.angle_gamma   90.00
#
_symmetry.space_group_name_H-M   'P 1'
#
loop_
_entity.id
_entity.type
_entity.pdbx_description
1 polymer ?
#
loop_
_entity_poly.entity_id
_entity_poly.type
_entity_poly.pdbx_seq_one_letter_code
_entity_poly.pdbx_strand_id
1 'polypeptide(L)'
;MPHPAVLILLWACITIVMQSLQAAALMLAGLPLLIAAYAISAARLLTLLRRTRWIMLSLLLIYAYATPGEAVWAPLAQFSPTHEGLIDGLLQLCRLFFALAGLSILLSLLPQQQLIGGLYTLGYPLRYVGLSRERIAVRLALTLHYAESAMLNTTANWRGSIEQVLAPAGIKQDSIELHATPFTLRDALLLVAGCAALVLMLL
;
A
#
# COMPACT_ATOMS: atom_id res chain seq x y z
N MET A 1 -9.93 -13.89 13.45
CA MET A 1 -9.32 -13.16 12.36
C MET A 1 -7.89 -12.82 12.76
N PRO A 2 -6.89 -12.84 11.88
CA PRO A 2 -5.52 -12.47 12.24
C PRO A 2 -5.45 -11.00 12.67
N HIS A 3 -4.50 -10.69 13.54
CA HIS A 3 -4.33 -9.32 14.07
C HIS A 3 -4.02 -8.34 12.94
N PRO A 4 -4.67 -7.16 12.87
CA PRO A 4 -4.50 -6.22 11.76
C PRO A 4 -3.06 -5.78 11.54
N ALA A 5 -2.28 -5.59 12.62
CA ALA A 5 -0.86 -5.26 12.53
C ALA A 5 -0.03 -6.34 11.80
N VAL A 6 -0.38 -7.63 12.01
CA VAL A 6 0.30 -8.76 11.38
C VAL A 6 0.04 -8.80 9.89
N LEU A 7 -1.18 -8.53 9.45
CA LEU A 7 -1.52 -8.46 8.03
C LEU A 7 -0.76 -7.33 7.31
N ILE A 8 -0.63 -6.17 7.96
CA ILE A 8 0.14 -5.04 7.40
C ILE A 8 1.62 -5.41 7.29
N LEU A 9 2.20 -6.02 8.34
CA LEU A 9 3.59 -6.46 8.31
C LEU A 9 3.82 -7.57 7.28
N LEU A 10 2.91 -8.55 7.20
CA LEU A 10 3.00 -9.62 6.20
C LEU A 10 2.97 -9.06 4.78
N TRP A 11 2.08 -8.12 4.49
CA TRP A 11 2.04 -7.45 3.20
C TRP A 11 3.34 -6.70 2.91
N ALA A 12 3.88 -5.97 3.89
CA ALA A 12 5.15 -5.27 3.74
C ALA A 12 6.31 -6.25 3.48
N CYS A 13 6.39 -7.35 4.23
CA CYS A 13 7.36 -8.41 4.02
C CYS A 13 7.26 -9.03 2.61
N ILE A 14 6.06 -9.38 2.18
CA ILE A 14 5.82 -9.92 0.82
C ILE A 14 6.28 -8.92 -0.24
N THR A 15 5.95 -7.63 -0.06
CA THR A 15 6.35 -6.58 -1.01
C THR A 15 7.87 -6.43 -1.08
N ILE A 16 8.58 -6.48 0.05
CA ILE A 16 10.05 -6.42 0.10
C ILE A 16 10.66 -7.64 -0.58
N VAL A 17 10.15 -8.85 -0.28
CA VAL A 17 10.59 -10.10 -0.92
C VAL A 17 10.39 -10.02 -2.43
N MET A 18 9.25 -9.52 -2.91
CA MET A 18 8.98 -9.36 -4.34
C MET A 18 9.96 -8.41 -5.05
N GLN A 19 10.54 -7.43 -4.33
CA GLN A 19 11.53 -6.50 -4.91
C GLN A 19 12.88 -7.17 -5.20
N SER A 20 13.27 -8.20 -4.44
CA SER A 20 14.54 -8.90 -4.60
C SER A 20 14.47 -10.07 -5.60
N LEU A 21 13.26 -10.51 -5.98
CA LEU A 21 13.06 -11.63 -6.90
C LEU A 21 13.50 -11.31 -8.34
N GLN A 22 14.14 -12.30 -8.98
CA GLN A 22 14.39 -12.29 -10.42
C GLN A 22 13.09 -12.45 -11.22
N ALA A 23 13.10 -12.07 -12.50
CA ALA A 23 11.91 -12.02 -13.35
C ALA A 23 11.06 -13.30 -13.32
N ALA A 24 11.68 -14.49 -13.43
CA ALA A 24 10.97 -15.77 -13.45
C ALA A 24 10.30 -16.08 -12.11
N ALA A 25 11.01 -15.89 -10.99
CA ALA A 25 10.49 -16.12 -9.65
C ALA A 25 9.41 -15.09 -9.29
N LEU A 26 9.57 -13.83 -9.75
CA LEU A 26 8.58 -12.78 -9.58
C LEU A 26 7.25 -13.14 -10.26
N MET A 27 7.29 -13.66 -11.48
CA MET A 27 6.07 -14.08 -12.19
C MET A 27 5.41 -15.28 -11.52
N LEU A 28 6.20 -16.28 -11.08
CA LEU A 28 5.69 -17.46 -10.38
C LEU A 28 4.99 -17.09 -9.06
N ALA A 29 5.55 -16.16 -8.28
CA ALA A 29 4.97 -15.72 -7.01
C ALA A 29 3.87 -14.66 -7.18
N GLY A 30 4.00 -13.79 -8.19
CA GLY A 30 3.07 -12.69 -8.43
C GLY A 30 1.75 -13.12 -9.07
N LEU A 31 1.79 -14.10 -9.99
CA LEU A 31 0.59 -14.60 -10.67
C LEU A 31 -0.50 -15.13 -9.70
N PRO A 32 -0.19 -16.04 -8.74
CA PRO A 32 -1.21 -16.49 -7.78
C PRO A 32 -1.70 -15.36 -6.89
N LEU A 33 -0.84 -14.41 -6.51
CA LEU A 33 -1.25 -13.22 -5.76
C LEU A 33 -2.23 -12.35 -6.56
N LEU A 34 -1.99 -12.20 -7.87
CA LEU A 34 -2.86 -11.46 -8.76
C LEU A 34 -4.23 -12.13 -8.92
N ILE A 35 -4.24 -13.44 -9.12
CA ILE A 35 -5.47 -14.25 -9.23
C ILE A 35 -6.29 -14.11 -7.94
N ALA A 36 -5.64 -14.21 -6.78
CA ALA A 36 -6.29 -14.01 -5.49
C ALA A 36 -6.85 -12.59 -5.34
N ALA A 37 -6.09 -11.57 -5.73
CA ALA A 37 -6.52 -10.18 -5.69
C ALA A 37 -7.73 -9.93 -6.60
N TYR A 38 -7.74 -10.51 -7.79
CA TYR A 38 -8.84 -10.42 -8.72
C TYR A 38 -10.10 -11.11 -8.17
N ALA A 39 -9.95 -12.32 -7.61
CA ALA A 39 -11.08 -13.07 -7.05
C ALA A 39 -11.71 -12.38 -5.82
N ILE A 40 -10.89 -11.77 -4.95
CA ILE A 40 -11.35 -11.17 -3.70
C ILE A 40 -11.79 -9.72 -3.88
N SER A 41 -11.09 -8.93 -4.69
CA SER A 41 -11.21 -7.46 -4.71
C SER A 41 -11.01 -6.81 -6.08
N ALA A 42 -11.56 -7.40 -7.15
CA ALA A 42 -11.41 -6.91 -8.53
C ALA A 42 -11.72 -5.41 -8.69
N ALA A 43 -12.83 -4.93 -8.10
CA ALA A 43 -13.23 -3.54 -8.21
C ALA A 43 -12.23 -2.57 -7.56
N ARG A 44 -11.67 -2.95 -6.39
CA ARG A 44 -10.65 -2.16 -5.69
C ARG A 44 -9.32 -2.17 -6.45
N LEU A 45 -8.91 -3.33 -6.95
CA LEU A 45 -7.71 -3.47 -7.77
C LEU A 45 -7.78 -2.57 -9.00
N LEU A 46 -8.89 -2.60 -9.74
CA LEU A 46 -9.09 -1.75 -10.90
C LEU A 46 -9.09 -0.25 -10.56
N THR A 47 -9.66 0.12 -9.42
CA THR A 47 -9.66 1.51 -8.95
C THR A 47 -8.23 1.97 -8.62
N LEU A 48 -7.44 1.15 -7.93
CA LEU A 48 -6.04 1.44 -7.63
C LEU A 48 -5.22 1.57 -8.91
N LEU A 49 -5.37 0.64 -9.87
CA LEU A 49 -4.67 0.69 -11.15
C LEU A 49 -5.03 1.94 -11.97
N ARG A 50 -6.31 2.30 -12.03
CA ARG A 50 -6.73 3.54 -12.70
C ARG A 50 -6.13 4.79 -12.06
N ARG A 51 -6.02 4.80 -10.74
CA ARG A 51 -5.46 5.92 -9.99
C ARG A 51 -3.95 6.04 -10.17
N THR A 52 -3.26 4.89 -10.26
CA THR A 52 -1.78 4.85 -10.39
C THR A 52 -1.30 4.78 -11.84
N ARG A 53 -2.19 4.74 -12.83
CA ARG A 53 -1.82 4.61 -14.26
C ARG A 53 -0.78 5.63 -14.73
N TRP A 54 -0.89 6.87 -14.28
CA TRP A 54 0.06 7.93 -14.66
C TRP A 54 1.44 7.72 -14.05
N ILE A 55 1.49 7.22 -12.81
CA ILE A 55 2.73 6.85 -12.13
C ILE A 55 3.39 5.67 -12.86
N MET A 56 2.61 4.66 -13.25
CA MET A 56 3.11 3.51 -14.01
C MET A 56 3.67 3.93 -15.37
N LEU A 57 2.97 4.83 -16.07
CA LEU A 57 3.41 5.34 -17.37
C LEU A 57 4.69 6.19 -17.23
N SER A 58 4.76 7.09 -16.25
CA SER A 58 5.95 7.90 -15.99
C SER A 58 7.16 7.04 -15.61
N LEU A 59 6.94 6.00 -14.81
CA LEU A 59 7.99 5.07 -14.41
C LEU A 59 8.54 4.31 -15.61
N LEU A 60 7.68 3.77 -16.48
CA LEU A 60 8.11 3.11 -17.71
C LEU A 60 8.93 4.06 -18.61
N LEU A 61 8.46 5.30 -18.75
CA LEU A 61 9.10 6.29 -19.58
C LEU A 61 10.50 6.67 -19.03
N ILE A 62 10.62 6.84 -17.72
CA ILE A 62 11.91 7.11 -17.08
C ILE A 62 12.87 5.95 -17.31
N TYR A 63 12.46 4.71 -17.08
CA TYR A 63 13.32 3.55 -17.31
C TYR A 63 13.73 3.42 -18.78
N ALA A 64 12.79 3.60 -19.70
CA ALA A 64 13.06 3.48 -21.14
C ALA A 64 14.11 4.47 -21.66
N TYR A 65 14.18 5.67 -21.08
CA TYR A 65 15.08 6.74 -21.55
C TYR A 65 16.27 7.01 -20.63
N ALA A 66 16.18 6.72 -19.35
CA ALA A 66 17.27 6.99 -18.40
C ALA A 66 18.25 5.81 -18.25
N THR A 67 17.85 4.58 -18.62
CA THR A 67 18.73 3.42 -18.51
C THR A 67 19.65 3.36 -19.72
N PRO A 68 20.99 3.31 -19.54
CA PRO A 68 21.93 3.13 -20.63
C PRO A 68 21.78 1.73 -21.25
N GLY A 69 21.82 1.64 -22.59
CA GLY A 69 21.69 0.37 -23.30
C GLY A 69 21.61 0.55 -24.81
N GLU A 70 21.35 -0.54 -25.54
CA GLU A 70 21.21 -0.49 -26.99
C GLU A 70 19.90 0.17 -27.41
N ALA A 71 19.99 1.13 -28.34
CA ALA A 71 18.82 1.82 -28.87
C ALA A 71 17.95 0.87 -29.69
N VAL A 72 16.64 0.84 -29.42
CA VAL A 72 15.66 0.02 -30.16
C VAL A 72 15.60 0.43 -31.62
N TRP A 73 15.76 1.76 -31.92
CA TRP A 73 15.77 2.31 -33.28
C TRP A 73 17.10 3.00 -33.56
N ALA A 74 17.97 2.29 -34.30
CA ALA A 74 19.30 2.79 -34.67
C ALA A 74 19.31 4.19 -35.37
N PRO A 75 18.34 4.57 -36.25
CA PRO A 75 18.36 5.86 -36.90
C PRO A 75 18.05 7.05 -35.96
N LEU A 76 17.45 6.83 -34.82
CA LEU A 76 17.11 7.86 -33.81
C LEU A 76 17.90 7.66 -32.51
N ALA A 77 19.15 7.25 -32.58
CA ALA A 77 19.97 6.81 -31.45
C ALA A 77 19.91 7.71 -30.19
N GLN A 78 19.79 9.04 -30.37
CA GLN A 78 19.72 9.99 -29.25
C GLN A 78 18.32 10.09 -28.58
N PHE A 79 17.26 9.74 -29.30
CA PHE A 79 15.86 9.83 -28.82
C PHE A 79 15.15 8.48 -28.80
N SER A 80 15.87 7.37 -29.00
CA SER A 80 15.31 6.03 -28.97
C SER A 80 15.30 5.49 -27.54
N PRO A 81 14.21 4.84 -27.10
CA PRO A 81 14.24 4.08 -25.87
C PRO A 81 15.25 2.93 -25.97
N THR A 82 15.85 2.55 -24.86
CA THR A 82 16.79 1.45 -24.80
C THR A 82 16.07 0.12 -24.57
N HIS A 83 16.60 -0.95 -25.15
CA HIS A 83 16.03 -2.30 -25.02
C HIS A 83 16.08 -2.78 -23.56
N GLU A 84 17.22 -2.56 -22.91
CA GLU A 84 17.44 -2.89 -21.50
C GLU A 84 16.51 -2.06 -20.59
N GLY A 85 16.34 -0.78 -20.87
CA GLY A 85 15.45 0.11 -20.12
C GLY A 85 13.99 -0.29 -20.23
N LEU A 86 13.56 -0.80 -21.38
CA LEU A 86 12.19 -1.31 -21.54
C LEU A 86 11.96 -2.60 -20.73
N ILE A 87 12.93 -3.53 -20.74
CA ILE A 87 12.85 -4.77 -19.97
C ILE A 87 12.83 -4.48 -18.48
N ASP A 88 13.73 -3.65 -17.99
CA ASP A 88 13.83 -3.27 -16.58
C ASP A 88 12.59 -2.46 -16.15
N GLY A 89 12.12 -1.56 -16.99
CA GLY A 89 10.90 -0.79 -16.77
C GLY A 89 9.68 -1.70 -16.69
N LEU A 90 9.56 -2.70 -17.56
CA LEU A 90 8.45 -3.66 -17.52
C LEU A 90 8.52 -4.52 -16.26
N LEU A 91 9.72 -4.96 -15.87
CA LEU A 91 9.92 -5.72 -14.62
C LEU A 91 9.51 -4.90 -13.40
N GLN A 92 9.87 -3.62 -13.35
CA GLN A 92 9.50 -2.73 -12.27
C GLN A 92 7.98 -2.44 -12.25
N LEU A 93 7.36 -2.35 -13.43
CA LEU A 93 5.89 -2.28 -13.52
C LEU A 93 5.22 -3.52 -12.95
N CYS A 94 5.73 -4.72 -13.26
CA CYS A 94 5.21 -5.97 -12.69
C CYS A 94 5.33 -5.98 -11.16
N ARG A 95 6.46 -5.55 -10.59
CA ARG A 95 6.65 -5.43 -9.15
C ARG A 95 5.63 -4.49 -8.51
N LEU A 96 5.43 -3.31 -9.11
CA LEU A 96 4.43 -2.35 -8.65
C LEU A 96 3.02 -2.93 -8.74
N PHE A 97 2.71 -3.64 -9.84
CA PHE A 97 1.42 -4.26 -10.06
C PHE A 97 1.09 -5.32 -9.00
N PHE A 98 2.05 -6.18 -8.66
CA PHE A 98 1.90 -7.18 -7.61
C PHE A 98 1.79 -6.55 -6.21
N ALA A 99 2.53 -5.48 -5.94
CA ALA A 99 2.39 -4.72 -4.70
C ALA A 99 0.98 -4.11 -4.54
N LEU A 100 0.42 -3.55 -5.62
CA LEU A 100 -0.95 -3.04 -5.65
C LEU A 100 -1.99 -4.16 -5.51
N ALA A 101 -1.73 -5.33 -6.10
CA ALA A 101 -2.58 -6.50 -5.93
C ALA A 101 -2.63 -6.94 -4.46
N GLY A 102 -1.49 -7.05 -3.80
CA GLY A 102 -1.40 -7.33 -2.36
C GLY A 102 -2.09 -6.26 -1.51
N LEU A 103 -1.91 -4.98 -1.85
CA LEU A 103 -2.57 -3.87 -1.18
C LEU A 103 -4.10 -3.94 -1.34
N SER A 104 -4.60 -4.32 -2.52
CA SER A 104 -6.05 -4.43 -2.75
C SER A 104 -6.67 -5.52 -1.88
N ILE A 105 -5.97 -6.65 -1.68
CA ILE A 105 -6.38 -7.72 -0.76
C ILE A 105 -6.36 -7.19 0.68
N LEU A 106 -5.27 -6.55 1.10
CA LEU A 106 -5.14 -5.99 2.44
C LEU A 106 -6.29 -5.05 2.77
N LEU A 107 -6.58 -4.10 1.90
CA LEU A 107 -7.67 -3.13 2.06
C LEU A 107 -9.07 -3.77 1.99
N SER A 108 -9.20 -4.95 1.37
CA SER A 108 -10.47 -5.69 1.36
C SER A 108 -10.71 -6.45 2.65
N LEU A 109 -9.63 -6.94 3.27
CA LEU A 109 -9.69 -7.71 4.52
C LEU A 109 -9.76 -6.83 5.77
N LEU A 110 -9.14 -5.62 5.70
CA LEU A 110 -9.11 -4.70 6.83
C LEU A 110 -10.06 -3.50 6.58
N PRO A 111 -11.18 -3.42 7.30
CA PRO A 111 -11.95 -2.18 7.37
C PRO A 111 -11.12 -1.06 8.00
N GLN A 112 -11.44 0.17 7.66
CA GLN A 112 -10.68 1.38 8.01
C GLN A 112 -10.39 1.50 9.52
N GLN A 113 -11.34 1.14 10.38
CA GLN A 113 -11.18 1.13 11.84
C GLN A 113 -10.12 0.14 12.32
N GLN A 114 -10.04 -1.05 11.69
CA GLN A 114 -9.04 -2.05 12.02
C GLN A 114 -7.65 -1.68 11.51
N LEU A 115 -7.55 -0.96 10.39
CA LEU A 115 -6.30 -0.38 9.90
C LEU A 115 -5.69 0.60 10.91
N ILE A 116 -6.53 1.48 11.50
CA ILE A 116 -6.10 2.43 12.53
C ILE A 116 -5.59 1.67 13.76
N GLY A 117 -6.34 0.63 14.21
CA GLY A 117 -5.92 -0.21 15.35
C GLY A 117 -4.61 -0.96 15.07
N GLY A 118 -4.42 -1.48 13.84
CA GLY A 118 -3.18 -2.12 13.41
C GLY A 118 -2.00 -1.15 13.40
N LEU A 119 -2.19 0.05 12.88
CA LEU A 119 -1.18 1.10 12.85
C LEU A 119 -0.82 1.60 14.27
N TYR A 120 -1.81 1.68 15.16
CA TYR A 120 -1.60 1.99 16.58
C TYR A 120 -0.69 0.96 17.25
N THR A 121 -0.92 -0.33 16.97
CA THR A 121 -0.11 -1.42 17.52
C THR A 121 1.31 -1.41 16.93
N LEU A 122 1.45 -1.15 15.63
CA LEU A 122 2.76 -0.98 14.96
C LEU A 122 3.52 0.25 15.45
N GLY A 123 2.83 1.26 15.97
CA GLY A 123 3.43 2.45 16.60
C GLY A 123 4.10 2.17 17.96
N TYR A 124 4.04 0.93 18.49
CA TYR A 124 4.65 0.60 19.79
C TYR A 124 6.14 0.97 19.89
N PRO A 125 7.00 0.66 18.91
CA PRO A 125 8.42 1.04 18.96
C PRO A 125 8.67 2.57 18.88
N LEU A 126 7.72 3.36 18.34
CA LEU A 126 7.85 4.83 18.28
C LEU A 126 7.86 5.48 19.67
N ARG A 127 7.41 4.76 20.70
CA ARG A 127 7.51 5.22 22.10
C ARG A 127 8.97 5.46 22.52
N TYR A 128 9.91 4.69 21.98
CA TYR A 128 11.34 4.86 22.25
C TYR A 128 11.92 6.14 21.64
N VAL A 129 11.23 6.72 20.65
CA VAL A 129 11.62 7.98 19.98
C VAL A 129 10.92 9.20 20.61
N GLY A 130 10.22 9.01 21.76
CA GLY A 130 9.56 10.11 22.47
C GLY A 130 8.21 10.52 21.89
N LEU A 131 7.68 9.81 20.89
CA LEU A 131 6.37 10.08 20.29
C LEU A 131 5.28 9.30 21.04
N SER A 132 4.29 10.00 21.59
CA SER A 132 3.14 9.34 22.22
C SER A 132 2.24 8.73 21.14
N ARG A 133 2.18 7.42 21.11
CA ARG A 133 1.35 6.63 20.17
C ARG A 133 -0.13 7.05 20.22
N GLU A 134 -0.61 7.41 21.40
CA GLU A 134 -2.00 7.87 21.63
C GLU A 134 -2.31 9.13 20.82
N ARG A 135 -1.40 10.12 20.84
CA ARG A 135 -1.57 11.36 20.07
C ARG A 135 -1.54 11.11 18.56
N ILE A 136 -0.69 10.17 18.10
CA ILE A 136 -0.62 9.83 16.67
C ILE A 136 -1.89 9.10 16.24
N ALA A 137 -2.36 8.13 17.02
CA ALA A 137 -3.57 7.38 16.73
C ALA A 137 -4.81 8.27 16.69
N VAL A 138 -4.96 9.15 17.68
CA VAL A 138 -6.07 10.10 17.73
C VAL A 138 -6.02 11.07 16.56
N ARG A 139 -4.84 11.62 16.24
CA ARG A 139 -4.70 12.51 15.08
C ARG A 139 -5.02 11.79 13.78
N LEU A 140 -4.52 10.56 13.59
CA LEU A 140 -4.79 9.76 12.40
C LEU A 140 -6.28 9.43 12.28
N ALA A 141 -6.91 9.00 13.38
CA ALA A 141 -8.34 8.70 13.41
C ALA A 141 -9.18 9.93 13.07
N LEU A 142 -8.85 11.09 13.66
CA LEU A 142 -9.53 12.36 13.37
C LEU A 142 -9.32 12.78 11.91
N THR A 143 -8.10 12.75 11.40
CA THR A 143 -7.83 13.13 10.01
C THR A 143 -8.55 12.23 9.01
N LEU A 144 -8.59 10.94 9.26
CA LEU A 144 -9.34 9.99 8.41
C LEU A 144 -10.84 10.23 8.49
N HIS A 145 -11.38 10.46 9.69
CA HIS A 145 -12.80 10.78 9.89
C HIS A 145 -13.20 12.08 9.17
N TYR A 146 -12.39 13.15 9.31
CA TYR A 146 -12.63 14.40 8.61
C TYR A 146 -12.46 14.27 7.09
N ALA A 147 -11.49 13.50 6.62
CA ALA A 147 -11.31 13.25 5.19
C ALA A 147 -12.50 12.47 4.60
N GLU A 148 -13.02 11.47 5.32
CA GLU A 148 -14.19 10.71 4.90
C GLU A 148 -15.46 11.57 4.88
N SER A 149 -15.71 12.33 5.92
CA SER A 149 -16.84 13.26 5.98
C SER A 149 -16.76 14.36 4.91
N ALA A 150 -15.57 14.88 4.62
CA ALA A 150 -15.34 15.80 3.54
C ALA A 150 -15.62 15.19 2.16
N MET A 151 -15.20 13.92 1.93
CA MET A 151 -15.49 13.22 0.67
C MET A 151 -16.98 12.95 0.48
N LEU A 152 -17.71 12.60 1.53
CA LEU A 152 -19.15 12.37 1.47
C LEU A 152 -19.92 13.69 1.21
N ASN A 153 -19.46 14.81 1.74
CA ASN A 153 -20.10 16.12 1.57
C ASN A 153 -19.73 16.84 0.26
N THR A 154 -18.64 16.42 -0.42
CA THR A 154 -18.15 17.07 -1.66
C THR A 154 -19.12 16.92 -2.84
N THR A 155 -20.11 16.02 -2.76
CA THR A 155 -21.13 15.86 -3.81
C THR A 155 -22.15 17.00 -3.83
N ALA A 156 -22.26 17.84 -2.82
CA ALA A 156 -23.31 18.88 -2.73
C ALA A 156 -22.80 20.33 -2.88
N ASN A 157 -21.72 20.75 -2.23
CA ASN A 157 -21.20 22.13 -2.37
C ASN A 157 -19.86 22.28 -1.66
N TRP A 158 -18.76 22.48 -2.38
CA TRP A 158 -17.42 22.64 -1.79
C TRP A 158 -17.29 23.83 -0.83
N ARG A 159 -18.02 24.93 -1.07
CA ARG A 159 -18.04 26.10 -0.20
C ARG A 159 -18.77 25.84 1.13
N GLY A 160 -19.89 25.15 1.10
CA GLY A 160 -20.61 24.76 2.32
C GLY A 160 -19.84 23.75 3.18
N SER A 161 -19.04 22.87 2.53
CA SER A 161 -18.17 21.94 3.25
C SER A 161 -17.03 22.63 4.00
N ILE A 162 -16.47 23.71 3.46
CA ILE A 162 -15.43 24.51 4.14
C ILE A 162 -16.04 25.25 5.36
N GLU A 163 -17.21 25.83 5.21
CA GLU A 163 -17.91 26.50 6.34
C GLU A 163 -18.29 25.52 7.45
N GLN A 164 -18.71 24.30 7.11
CA GLN A 164 -19.00 23.25 8.11
C GLN A 164 -17.73 22.74 8.82
N VAL A 165 -16.59 22.68 8.15
CA VAL A 165 -15.30 22.30 8.76
C VAL A 165 -14.76 23.42 9.65
N LEU A 166 -15.05 24.69 9.32
CA LEU A 166 -14.64 25.87 10.10
C LEU A 166 -15.64 26.25 11.21
N ALA A 167 -16.89 25.77 11.12
CA ALA A 167 -17.85 25.93 12.21
C ALA A 167 -17.35 25.13 13.41
N PRO A 168 -17.33 25.72 14.64
CA PRO A 168 -16.97 24.98 15.83
C PRO A 168 -17.97 23.85 15.99
N ALA A 169 -17.56 22.65 15.58
CA ALA A 169 -18.34 21.44 15.72
C ALA A 169 -18.62 21.26 17.20
N GLY A 170 -19.88 21.41 17.58
CA GLY A 170 -20.34 20.96 18.88
C GLY A 170 -19.85 19.52 19.01
N ILE A 171 -19.02 19.28 20.02
CA ILE A 171 -18.33 18.02 20.29
C ILE A 171 -19.40 16.94 20.48
N LYS A 172 -19.85 16.32 19.39
CA LYS A 172 -20.38 14.97 19.49
C LYS A 172 -19.16 14.12 19.81
N GLN A 173 -19.03 13.77 21.09
CA GLN A 173 -18.10 12.77 21.58
C GLN A 173 -18.46 11.43 20.94
N ASP A 174 -18.13 11.22 19.68
CA ASP A 174 -18.00 9.87 19.15
C ASP A 174 -16.72 9.32 19.78
N SER A 175 -16.91 8.58 20.87
CA SER A 175 -15.83 7.81 21.47
C SER A 175 -15.39 6.78 20.44
N ILE A 176 -14.21 7.00 19.86
CA ILE A 176 -13.59 6.02 18.95
C ILE A 176 -13.12 4.85 19.83
N GLU A 177 -13.94 3.80 19.91
CA GLU A 177 -13.56 2.56 20.57
C GLU A 177 -12.49 1.88 19.72
N LEU A 178 -11.24 1.99 20.16
CA LEU A 178 -10.13 1.23 19.60
C LEU A 178 -10.29 -0.23 20.08
N HIS A 179 -10.89 -1.07 19.25
CA HIS A 179 -10.96 -2.50 19.51
C HIS A 179 -9.56 -3.11 19.42
N ALA A 180 -8.90 -3.26 20.55
CA ALA A 180 -7.65 -4.00 20.65
C ALA A 180 -7.94 -5.50 20.55
N THR A 181 -7.73 -6.11 19.41
CA THR A 181 -7.80 -7.57 19.26
C THR A 181 -6.62 -8.22 19.99
N PRO A 182 -6.82 -9.28 20.77
CA PRO A 182 -5.73 -9.97 21.46
C PRO A 182 -4.80 -10.65 20.45
N PHE A 183 -3.50 -10.60 20.73
CA PHE A 183 -2.47 -11.24 19.92
C PHE A 183 -2.55 -12.76 20.12
N THR A 184 -2.72 -13.52 19.03
CA THR A 184 -2.84 -14.98 19.08
C THR A 184 -1.53 -15.66 18.65
N LEU A 185 -1.32 -16.92 19.11
CA LEU A 185 -0.15 -17.72 18.69
C LEU A 185 -0.02 -17.86 17.16
N ARG A 186 -1.16 -17.86 16.44
CA ARG A 186 -1.18 -17.88 14.97
C ARG A 186 -0.56 -16.62 14.37
N ASP A 187 -0.75 -15.48 15.02
CA ASP A 187 -0.20 -14.19 14.60
C ASP A 187 1.32 -14.16 14.73
N ALA A 188 1.84 -14.73 15.83
CA ALA A 188 3.28 -14.89 16.04
C ALA A 188 3.91 -15.82 14.99
N LEU A 189 3.26 -16.94 14.68
CA LEU A 189 3.74 -17.88 13.63
C LEU A 189 3.78 -17.24 12.24
N LEU A 190 2.77 -16.46 11.88
CA LEU A 190 2.73 -15.74 10.60
C LEU A 190 3.85 -14.69 10.50
N LEU A 191 4.14 -13.97 11.59
CA LEU A 191 5.24 -13.01 11.65
C LEU A 191 6.61 -13.70 11.53
N VAL A 192 6.80 -14.80 12.26
CA VAL A 192 8.05 -15.58 12.20
C VAL A 192 8.26 -16.15 10.81
N ALA A 193 7.22 -16.70 10.18
CA ALA A 193 7.28 -17.20 8.80
C ALA A 193 7.63 -16.10 7.78
N GLY A 194 7.02 -14.91 7.91
CA GLY A 194 7.33 -13.76 7.06
C GLY A 194 8.76 -13.24 7.25
N CYS A 195 9.22 -13.15 8.49
CA CYS A 195 10.60 -12.76 8.81
C CYS A 195 11.61 -13.84 8.35
N ALA A 196 11.30 -15.11 8.52
CA ALA A 196 12.15 -16.20 8.07
C ALA A 196 12.29 -16.19 6.53
N ALA A 197 11.21 -15.97 5.79
CA ALA A 197 11.25 -15.83 4.35
C ALA A 197 12.12 -14.64 3.90
N LEU A 198 12.05 -13.51 4.62
CA LEU A 198 12.91 -12.34 4.38
C LEU A 198 14.39 -12.66 4.62
N VAL A 199 14.71 -13.30 5.74
CA VAL A 199 16.11 -13.67 6.08
C VAL A 199 16.67 -14.68 5.08
N LEU A 200 15.87 -15.69 4.69
CA LEU A 200 16.28 -16.72 3.74
C LEU A 200 16.56 -16.16 2.33
N MET A 201 16.03 -14.99 2.04
CA MET A 201 16.19 -14.32 0.75
C MET A 201 17.32 -13.29 0.73
N LEU A 202 17.73 -12.83 1.92
CA LEU A 202 18.86 -11.91 2.11
C LEU A 202 20.21 -12.65 2.29
N LEU A 203 20.17 -13.95 2.58
CA LEU A 203 21.31 -14.87 2.65
C LEU A 203 21.59 -15.52 1.28
#